data_fa48016618c015ebfe6a301782dde620
#
_entry.id   fa48016618c015ebfe6a301782dde620
#
_cell.length_a   1.000
_cell.length_b   1.000
_cell.length_c   1.000
_cell.angle_alpha   90.00
_cell.angle_beta   90.00
_cell.angle_gamma   90.00
#
_symmetry.space_group_name_H-M   'P 1'
#
loop_
_entity.id
_entity.type
_entity.pdbx_description
1 polymer ?
#
loop_
_entity_poly.entity_id
_entity_poly.type
_entity_poly.pdbx_seq_one_letter_code
_entity_poly.pdbx_strand_id
1 'polypeptide(L)'
;VLPYFRKAENCEQLGKGDAGFDSTLRGVGGPLNVAPVRTRYEALDMVIDAAETLGYPRNHDYNGASQDGFGYYQVTQKNGLRFSAKKAYLQPARKRPNLRIITHAHVTKISLAGKRADGVHYNQHGKSHHIKAGREVILSAGAIQSPQILELSGIGAPDHLRRHAIEVRHELSGVGSHLTDHYISRLSWRLRRNISLNNRAHGLGLAAEILRYG
;
A
#
# COMPACT_ATOMS: atom_id res chain seq x y z
N VAL A 1 -9.36 -1.27 -14.82
CA VAL A 1 -8.30 -1.51 -13.81
C VAL A 1 -8.10 -2.99 -13.47
N LEU A 2 -9.17 -3.82 -13.37
CA LEU A 2 -9.11 -5.24 -12.97
C LEU A 2 -8.04 -6.07 -13.70
N PRO A 3 -7.86 -5.99 -15.04
CA PRO A 3 -6.80 -6.74 -15.71
C PRO A 3 -5.39 -6.42 -15.21
N TYR A 4 -5.16 -5.18 -14.78
CA TYR A 4 -3.87 -4.75 -14.23
C TYR A 4 -3.65 -5.25 -12.81
N PHE A 5 -4.69 -5.26 -11.97
CA PHE A 5 -4.62 -5.87 -10.64
C PHE A 5 -4.29 -7.36 -10.76
N ARG A 6 -4.99 -8.10 -11.61
CA ARG A 6 -4.72 -9.53 -11.86
C ARG A 6 -3.31 -9.77 -12.40
N LYS A 7 -2.84 -8.91 -13.32
CA LYS A 7 -1.46 -8.98 -13.85
C LYS A 7 -0.40 -8.75 -12.78
N ALA A 8 -0.69 -7.89 -11.81
CA ALA A 8 0.23 -7.56 -10.72
C ALA A 8 0.29 -8.62 -9.63
N GLU A 9 -0.80 -9.36 -9.42
CA GLU A 9 -0.99 -10.26 -8.29
C GLU A 9 -0.48 -11.68 -8.55
N ASN A 10 0.08 -12.28 -7.51
CA ASN A 10 0.25 -13.72 -7.38
C ASN A 10 -0.48 -14.18 -6.12
N CYS A 11 -1.76 -14.53 -6.25
CA CYS A 11 -2.58 -15.07 -5.18
C CYS A 11 -2.19 -16.53 -4.93
N GLU A 12 -1.55 -16.82 -3.79
CA GLU A 12 -1.08 -18.17 -3.45
C GLU A 12 -2.23 -19.17 -3.30
N GLN A 13 -3.37 -18.75 -2.77
CA GLN A 13 -4.51 -19.61 -2.52
C GLN A 13 -5.15 -20.05 -3.84
N LEU A 14 -5.36 -19.12 -4.78
CA LEU A 14 -5.83 -19.46 -6.12
C LEU A 14 -4.82 -20.37 -6.85
N GLY A 15 -3.53 -20.10 -6.73
CA GLY A 15 -2.46 -20.91 -7.35
C GLY A 15 -2.39 -22.34 -6.80
N LYS A 16 -2.88 -22.58 -5.58
CA LYS A 16 -3.03 -23.93 -4.96
C LYS A 16 -4.36 -24.61 -5.28
N GLY A 17 -5.29 -23.90 -5.94
CA GLY A 17 -6.61 -24.41 -6.24
C GLY A 17 -7.57 -24.40 -5.04
N ASP A 18 -7.33 -23.49 -4.06
CA ASP A 18 -8.22 -23.37 -2.91
C ASP A 18 -9.62 -22.94 -3.36
N ALA A 19 -10.64 -23.62 -2.86
CA ALA A 19 -12.03 -23.28 -3.13
C ALA A 19 -12.37 -21.89 -2.57
N GLY A 20 -13.20 -21.13 -3.28
CA GLY A 20 -13.64 -19.79 -2.88
C GLY A 20 -12.80 -18.64 -3.46
N PHE A 21 -11.79 -18.92 -4.29
CA PHE A 21 -11.02 -17.92 -5.03
C PHE A 21 -11.38 -17.94 -6.51
N ASP A 22 -11.87 -16.80 -7.01
CA ASP A 22 -12.32 -16.65 -8.39
C ASP A 22 -11.18 -16.19 -9.30
N SER A 23 -10.78 -17.02 -10.26
CA SER A 23 -9.73 -16.71 -11.25
C SER A 23 -10.11 -15.58 -12.20
N THR A 24 -11.37 -15.17 -12.26
CA THR A 24 -11.81 -14.00 -13.05
C THR A 24 -11.51 -12.69 -12.33
N LEU A 25 -11.41 -12.72 -11.00
CA LEU A 25 -11.14 -11.55 -10.14
C LEU A 25 -9.71 -11.49 -9.62
N ARG A 26 -9.09 -12.65 -9.34
CA ARG A 26 -7.76 -12.78 -8.77
C ARG A 26 -6.71 -13.17 -9.82
N GLY A 27 -5.44 -12.88 -9.54
CA GLY A 27 -4.32 -13.17 -10.42
C GLY A 27 -3.34 -14.20 -9.86
N VAL A 28 -2.71 -14.97 -10.76
CA VAL A 28 -1.62 -15.90 -10.44
C VAL A 28 -0.42 -15.57 -11.32
N GLY A 29 0.80 -15.73 -10.78
CA GLY A 29 2.04 -15.54 -11.52
C GLY A 29 2.49 -14.07 -11.65
N GLY A 30 1.74 -13.12 -11.09
CA GLY A 30 2.17 -11.73 -11.03
C GLY A 30 3.33 -11.50 -10.06
N PRO A 31 4.01 -10.35 -10.15
CA PRO A 31 5.19 -10.07 -9.33
C PRO A 31 4.88 -9.85 -7.85
N LEU A 32 3.68 -9.40 -7.48
CA LEU A 32 3.29 -9.09 -6.10
C LEU A 32 2.63 -10.30 -5.44
N ASN A 33 3.32 -10.92 -4.50
CA ASN A 33 2.80 -12.09 -3.80
C ASN A 33 1.76 -11.71 -2.74
N VAL A 34 0.62 -12.37 -2.79
CA VAL A 34 -0.48 -12.26 -1.82
C VAL A 34 -0.74 -13.64 -1.23
N ALA A 35 -0.70 -13.74 0.09
CA ALA A 35 -0.79 -14.99 0.81
C ALA A 35 -1.75 -14.88 2.01
N PRO A 36 -2.29 -15.99 2.51
CA PRO A 36 -3.03 -15.98 3.78
C PRO A 36 -2.08 -15.64 4.94
N VAL A 37 -2.64 -15.11 6.02
CA VAL A 37 -1.88 -14.99 7.27
C VAL A 37 -1.45 -16.37 7.75
N ARG A 38 -0.18 -16.51 8.18
CA ARG A 38 0.36 -17.79 8.61
C ARG A 38 -0.16 -18.22 9.98
N THR A 39 -0.39 -17.27 10.86
CA THR A 39 -0.81 -17.54 12.23
C THR A 39 -2.27 -17.20 12.41
N ARG A 40 -3.03 -18.16 12.91
CA ARG A 40 -4.40 -17.97 13.36
C ARG A 40 -4.43 -17.91 14.88
N TYR A 41 -5.41 -17.20 15.40
CA TYR A 41 -5.57 -17.00 16.84
C TYR A 41 -6.96 -17.44 17.27
N GLU A 42 -7.05 -18.29 18.28
CA GLU A 42 -8.30 -18.82 18.83
C GLU A 42 -9.34 -17.71 19.05
N ALA A 43 -8.94 -16.58 19.63
CA ALA A 43 -9.86 -15.47 19.87
C ALA A 43 -10.47 -14.88 18.59
N LEU A 44 -9.73 -14.84 17.48
CA LEU A 44 -10.24 -14.36 16.20
C LEU A 44 -11.12 -15.40 15.51
N ASP A 45 -10.75 -16.69 15.59
CA ASP A 45 -11.59 -17.77 15.08
C ASP A 45 -12.93 -17.78 15.81
N MET A 46 -12.96 -17.63 17.14
CA MET A 46 -14.20 -17.51 17.93
C MET A 46 -15.07 -16.31 17.50
N VAL A 47 -14.48 -15.17 17.15
CA VAL A 47 -15.24 -14.00 16.64
C VAL A 47 -15.87 -14.33 15.29
N ILE A 48 -15.13 -14.97 14.38
CA ILE A 48 -15.65 -15.37 13.06
C ILE A 48 -16.78 -16.40 13.22
N ASP A 49 -16.59 -17.40 14.08
CA ASP A 49 -17.61 -18.42 14.36
C ASP A 49 -18.88 -17.81 14.98
N ALA A 50 -18.71 -16.89 15.93
CA ALA A 50 -19.84 -16.19 16.55
C ALA A 50 -20.60 -15.33 15.53
N ALA A 51 -19.91 -14.65 14.62
CA ALA A 51 -20.55 -13.87 13.56
C ALA A 51 -21.38 -14.77 12.63
N GLU A 52 -20.88 -15.95 12.29
CA GLU A 52 -21.59 -16.93 11.48
C GLU A 52 -22.88 -17.44 12.17
N THR A 53 -22.84 -17.65 13.49
CA THR A 53 -24.07 -18.00 14.26
C THR A 53 -25.10 -16.89 14.30
N LEU A 54 -24.69 -15.64 14.10
CA LEU A 54 -25.56 -14.47 14.00
C LEU A 54 -26.05 -14.19 12.57
N GLY A 55 -25.74 -15.07 11.60
CA GLY A 55 -26.17 -14.97 10.22
C GLY A 55 -25.26 -14.15 9.30
N TYR A 56 -24.11 -13.71 9.77
CA TYR A 56 -23.12 -13.06 8.92
C TYR A 56 -22.30 -14.11 8.16
N PRO A 57 -22.03 -13.92 6.86
CA PRO A 57 -21.28 -14.93 6.10
C PRO A 57 -19.81 -14.98 6.52
N ARG A 58 -19.24 -16.19 6.50
CA ARG A 58 -17.80 -16.37 6.52
C ARG A 58 -17.25 -16.02 5.14
N ASN A 59 -16.33 -15.07 5.09
CA ASN A 59 -15.73 -14.62 3.83
C ASN A 59 -14.25 -15.04 3.75
N HIS A 60 -13.93 -15.90 2.80
CA HIS A 60 -12.58 -16.40 2.56
C HIS A 60 -11.78 -15.49 1.63
N ASP A 61 -12.46 -14.70 0.80
CA ASP A 61 -11.85 -13.75 -0.12
C ASP A 61 -12.68 -12.46 -0.24
N TYR A 62 -12.42 -11.50 0.65
CA TYR A 62 -13.08 -10.19 0.63
C TYR A 62 -12.69 -9.32 -0.58
N ASN A 63 -11.70 -9.73 -1.38
CA ASN A 63 -11.37 -9.14 -2.68
C ASN A 63 -11.99 -9.92 -3.86
N GLY A 64 -12.85 -10.88 -3.56
CA GLY A 64 -13.65 -11.63 -4.53
C GLY A 64 -14.92 -10.87 -4.95
N ALA A 65 -15.96 -11.64 -5.33
CA ALA A 65 -17.24 -11.10 -5.78
C ALA A 65 -18.05 -10.41 -4.67
N SER A 66 -17.82 -10.75 -3.40
CA SER A 66 -18.47 -10.14 -2.23
C SER A 66 -17.44 -9.73 -1.20
N GLN A 67 -17.61 -8.53 -0.64
CA GLN A 67 -16.78 -8.03 0.45
C GLN A 67 -17.40 -8.27 1.84
N ASP A 68 -18.70 -8.54 1.90
CA ASP A 68 -19.43 -8.69 3.15
C ASP A 68 -19.03 -9.98 3.86
N GLY A 69 -18.95 -9.90 5.20
CA GLY A 69 -18.69 -11.05 6.04
C GLY A 69 -17.46 -10.91 6.94
N PHE A 70 -17.13 -12.03 7.59
CA PHE A 70 -16.02 -12.13 8.54
C PHE A 70 -14.98 -13.13 8.04
N GLY A 71 -13.72 -12.76 8.11
CA GLY A 71 -12.62 -13.62 7.68
C GLY A 71 -11.25 -13.04 7.99
N TYR A 72 -10.23 -13.79 7.64
CA TYR A 72 -8.84 -13.33 7.72
C TYR A 72 -8.44 -12.59 6.44
N TYR A 73 -7.74 -11.49 6.60
CA TYR A 73 -7.15 -10.77 5.46
C TYR A 73 -6.05 -11.59 4.79
N GLN A 74 -6.00 -11.56 3.46
CA GLN A 74 -4.79 -11.88 2.73
C GLN A 74 -3.82 -10.71 2.87
N VAL A 75 -2.52 -11.03 2.89
CA VAL A 75 -1.46 -10.05 3.11
C VAL A 75 -0.37 -10.17 2.05
N THR A 76 0.29 -9.05 1.74
CA THR A 76 1.45 -9.03 0.85
C THR A 76 2.67 -9.60 1.57
N GLN A 77 2.77 -10.92 1.59
CA GLN A 77 3.89 -11.68 2.15
C GLN A 77 4.28 -12.85 1.26
N LYS A 78 5.50 -13.34 1.41
CA LYS A 78 6.01 -14.57 0.81
C LYS A 78 6.91 -15.26 1.82
N ASN A 79 6.68 -16.57 2.05
CA ASN A 79 7.44 -17.35 3.04
C ASN A 79 7.49 -16.70 4.44
N GLY A 80 6.36 -16.13 4.91
CA GLY A 80 6.26 -15.46 6.20
C GLY A 80 6.87 -14.06 6.29
N LEU A 81 7.58 -13.62 5.27
CA LEU A 81 8.22 -12.31 5.25
C LEU A 81 7.42 -11.29 4.43
N ARG A 82 7.39 -10.04 4.88
CA ARG A 82 6.78 -8.94 4.12
C ARG A 82 7.32 -8.90 2.69
N PHE A 83 6.41 -8.94 1.70
CA PHE A 83 6.73 -8.90 0.29
C PHE A 83 6.26 -7.58 -0.32
N SER A 84 7.03 -6.52 -0.10
CA SER A 84 6.69 -5.16 -0.54
C SER A 84 6.86 -4.97 -2.05
N ALA A 85 6.33 -3.87 -2.59
CA ALA A 85 6.55 -3.45 -3.98
C ALA A 85 8.05 -3.34 -4.33
N LYS A 86 8.90 -2.97 -3.36
CA LYS A 86 10.37 -3.02 -3.53
C LYS A 86 10.86 -4.43 -3.88
N LYS A 87 10.38 -5.46 -3.17
CA LYS A 87 10.75 -6.87 -3.44
C LYS A 87 10.15 -7.37 -4.76
N ALA A 88 8.90 -6.99 -5.03
CA ALA A 88 8.16 -7.44 -6.19
C ALA A 88 8.68 -6.85 -7.52
N TYR A 89 8.99 -5.56 -7.54
CA TYR A 89 9.28 -4.83 -8.77
C TYR A 89 10.70 -4.26 -8.83
N LEU A 90 11.12 -3.56 -7.76
CA LEU A 90 12.37 -2.82 -7.79
C LEU A 90 13.60 -3.73 -7.71
N GLN A 91 13.55 -4.74 -6.86
CA GLN A 91 14.68 -5.64 -6.65
C GLN A 91 15.03 -6.46 -7.90
N PRO A 92 14.08 -7.04 -8.64
CA PRO A 92 14.38 -7.68 -9.93
C PRO A 92 14.91 -6.71 -10.99
N ALA A 93 14.41 -5.47 -11.00
CA ALA A 93 14.82 -4.46 -11.97
C ALA A 93 16.17 -3.80 -11.67
N ARG A 94 16.69 -3.94 -10.44
CA ARG A 94 17.86 -3.20 -9.94
C ARG A 94 19.13 -3.38 -10.79
N LYS A 95 19.26 -4.51 -11.46
CA LYS A 95 20.41 -4.83 -12.31
C LYS A 95 20.30 -4.25 -13.73
N ARG A 96 19.17 -3.62 -14.09
CA ARG A 96 18.99 -3.04 -15.42
C ARG A 96 19.89 -1.81 -15.60
N PRO A 97 20.66 -1.71 -16.70
CA PRO A 97 21.60 -0.59 -16.92
C PRO A 97 20.89 0.75 -17.09
N ASN A 98 19.61 0.74 -17.51
CA ASN A 98 18.78 1.92 -17.70
C ASN A 98 18.00 2.35 -16.43
N LEU A 99 18.20 1.70 -15.27
CA LEU A 99 17.57 2.05 -14.02
C LEU A 99 18.60 2.68 -13.06
N ARG A 100 18.35 3.93 -12.67
CA ARG A 100 19.09 4.60 -11.59
C ARG A 100 18.15 4.87 -10.42
N ILE A 101 18.53 4.42 -9.21
CA ILE A 101 17.79 4.62 -7.97
C ILE A 101 18.60 5.59 -7.12
N ILE A 102 17.98 6.72 -6.76
CA ILE A 102 18.56 7.71 -5.86
C ILE A 102 17.75 7.70 -4.57
N THR A 103 18.40 7.35 -3.46
CA THR A 103 17.81 7.32 -2.12
C THR A 103 18.21 8.57 -1.34
N HIS A 104 17.52 8.84 -0.21
CA HIS A 104 17.72 10.05 0.60
C HIS A 104 17.59 11.35 -0.21
N ALA A 105 16.79 11.31 -1.27
CA ALA A 105 16.51 12.42 -2.16
C ALA A 105 15.11 12.95 -1.87
N HIS A 106 15.03 14.14 -1.28
CA HIS A 106 13.77 14.81 -0.99
C HIS A 106 13.40 15.70 -2.18
N VAL A 107 12.38 15.29 -2.94
CA VAL A 107 11.87 16.08 -4.07
C VAL A 107 11.19 17.33 -3.54
N THR A 108 11.58 18.50 -4.03
CA THR A 108 11.06 19.79 -3.57
C THR A 108 10.04 20.38 -4.54
N LYS A 109 10.22 20.16 -5.85
CA LYS A 109 9.27 20.61 -6.88
C LYS A 109 9.54 19.94 -8.23
N ILE A 110 8.54 19.98 -9.09
CA ILE A 110 8.65 19.64 -10.51
C ILE A 110 9.14 20.91 -11.25
N SER A 111 10.08 20.74 -12.15
CA SER A 111 10.52 21.78 -13.08
C SER A 111 9.58 21.84 -14.27
N LEU A 112 9.18 23.05 -14.65
CA LEU A 112 8.22 23.30 -15.74
C LEU A 112 8.81 24.24 -16.78
N ALA A 113 8.82 23.82 -18.04
CA ALA A 113 9.06 24.67 -19.21
C ALA A 113 7.70 24.99 -19.85
N GLY A 114 7.16 26.19 -19.56
CA GLY A 114 5.79 26.52 -19.86
C GLY A 114 4.82 25.58 -19.14
N LYS A 115 4.04 24.78 -19.89
CA LYS A 115 3.09 23.78 -19.35
C LYS A 115 3.65 22.35 -19.36
N ARG A 116 4.90 22.14 -19.75
CA ARG A 116 5.52 20.82 -19.82
C ARG A 116 6.40 20.58 -18.61
N ALA A 117 6.24 19.43 -17.94
CA ALA A 117 7.19 18.97 -16.94
C ALA A 117 8.49 18.53 -17.63
N ASP A 118 9.60 19.19 -17.30
CA ASP A 118 10.91 18.95 -17.92
C ASP A 118 11.97 18.46 -16.94
N GLY A 119 11.61 18.25 -15.65
CA GLY A 119 12.53 17.72 -14.65
C GLY A 119 11.97 17.78 -13.24
N VAL A 120 12.86 17.50 -12.28
CA VAL A 120 12.57 17.59 -10.85
C VAL A 120 13.74 18.21 -10.10
N HIS A 121 13.42 19.02 -9.08
CA HIS A 121 14.38 19.50 -8.09
C HIS A 121 14.29 18.64 -6.84
N TYR A 122 15.43 18.28 -6.27
CA TYR A 122 15.49 17.53 -5.01
C TYR A 122 16.69 17.91 -4.17
N ASN A 123 16.58 17.73 -2.86
CA ASN A 123 17.67 17.91 -1.92
C ASN A 123 18.20 16.55 -1.49
N GLN A 124 19.53 16.40 -1.48
CA GLN A 124 20.22 15.21 -1.00
C GLN A 124 21.47 15.63 -0.23
N HIS A 125 21.63 15.14 0.99
CA HIS A 125 22.77 15.47 1.86
C HIS A 125 23.03 16.99 2.00
N GLY A 126 21.97 17.79 2.15
CA GLY A 126 22.04 19.25 2.29
C GLY A 126 22.34 20.01 0.99
N LYS A 127 22.44 19.35 -0.15
CA LYS A 127 22.68 19.96 -1.46
C LYS A 127 21.44 19.86 -2.34
N SER A 128 21.18 20.94 -3.10
CA SER A 128 20.12 20.98 -4.10
C SER A 128 20.61 20.42 -5.43
N HIS A 129 19.78 19.64 -6.05
CA HIS A 129 20.03 19.00 -7.35
C HIS A 129 18.87 19.21 -8.29
N HIS A 130 19.12 19.12 -9.58
CA HIS A 130 18.13 19.13 -10.64
C HIS A 130 18.41 17.99 -11.62
N ILE A 131 17.35 17.22 -11.97
CA ILE A 131 17.42 16.18 -13.01
C ILE A 131 16.42 16.54 -14.09
N LYS A 132 16.86 16.60 -15.33
CA LYS A 132 16.00 16.80 -16.50
C LYS A 132 15.29 15.51 -16.89
N ALA A 133 14.02 15.62 -17.28
CA ALA A 133 13.22 14.55 -17.82
C ALA A 133 13.17 14.63 -19.35
N GLY A 134 13.58 13.59 -20.04
CA GLY A 134 13.55 13.54 -21.50
C GLY A 134 12.15 13.26 -22.06
N ARG A 135 11.32 12.51 -21.32
CA ARG A 135 9.96 12.12 -21.76
C ARG A 135 8.88 12.62 -20.83
N GLU A 136 8.91 12.18 -19.57
CA GLU A 136 7.86 12.47 -18.58
C GLU A 136 8.41 12.43 -17.15
N VAL A 137 7.66 13.02 -16.23
CA VAL A 137 7.83 12.91 -14.78
C VAL A 137 6.64 12.15 -14.22
N ILE A 138 6.90 11.00 -13.57
CA ILE A 138 5.87 10.19 -12.92
C ILE A 138 5.87 10.52 -11.44
N LEU A 139 4.78 11.10 -10.95
CA LEU A 139 4.60 11.48 -9.56
C LEU A 139 3.86 10.37 -8.81
N SER A 140 4.56 9.68 -7.88
CA SER A 140 4.05 8.58 -7.08
C SER A 140 4.42 8.73 -5.60
N ALA A 141 4.30 9.95 -5.07
CA ALA A 141 4.73 10.29 -3.71
C ALA A 141 3.65 10.04 -2.63
N GLY A 142 2.53 9.43 -3.00
CA GLY A 142 1.39 9.13 -2.11
C GLY A 142 0.34 10.23 -2.10
N ALA A 143 -0.77 9.96 -1.42
CA ALA A 143 -1.98 10.80 -1.43
C ALA A 143 -1.75 12.20 -0.83
N ILE A 144 -0.80 12.36 0.08
CA ILE A 144 -0.50 13.63 0.75
C ILE A 144 0.64 14.37 0.02
N GLN A 145 1.75 13.66 -0.28
CA GLN A 145 2.92 14.35 -0.82
C GLN A 145 2.83 14.63 -2.32
N SER A 146 2.06 13.85 -3.09
CA SER A 146 1.90 14.13 -4.52
C SER A 146 1.21 15.49 -4.77
N PRO A 147 0.03 15.80 -4.16
CA PRO A 147 -0.56 17.13 -4.30
C PRO A 147 0.35 18.22 -3.71
N GLN A 148 1.04 17.99 -2.59
CA GLN A 148 1.98 18.96 -2.04
C GLN A 148 3.10 19.32 -3.04
N ILE A 149 3.69 18.33 -3.71
CA ILE A 149 4.73 18.58 -4.74
C ILE A 149 4.15 19.35 -5.92
N LEU A 150 2.92 19.07 -6.33
CA LEU A 150 2.24 19.85 -7.39
C LEU A 150 2.04 21.31 -6.96
N GLU A 151 1.53 21.55 -5.75
CA GLU A 151 1.33 22.90 -5.22
C GLU A 151 2.66 23.66 -5.09
N LEU A 152 3.71 23.04 -4.55
CA LEU A 152 5.05 23.61 -4.50
C LEU A 152 5.66 23.89 -5.88
N SER A 153 5.12 23.28 -6.92
CA SER A 153 5.50 23.49 -8.33
C SER A 153 4.64 24.58 -9.02
N GLY A 154 3.71 25.19 -8.28
CA GLY A 154 2.79 26.20 -8.81
C GLY A 154 1.57 25.62 -9.52
N ILE A 155 1.23 24.36 -9.28
CA ILE A 155 0.06 23.67 -9.85
C ILE A 155 -0.96 23.45 -8.74
N GLY A 156 -2.09 24.16 -8.77
CA GLY A 156 -3.10 24.07 -7.71
C GLY A 156 -4.13 25.17 -7.77
N ALA A 157 -4.87 25.36 -6.66
CA ALA A 157 -5.84 26.44 -6.51
C ALA A 157 -5.11 27.79 -6.39
N PRO A 158 -5.40 28.78 -7.26
CA PRO A 158 -4.65 30.04 -7.32
C PRO A 158 -4.59 30.80 -6.00
N ASP A 159 -5.71 30.92 -5.29
CA ASP A 159 -5.76 31.65 -4.03
C ASP A 159 -5.00 30.95 -2.90
N HIS A 160 -4.98 29.62 -2.91
CA HIS A 160 -4.16 28.84 -1.99
C HIS A 160 -2.68 29.08 -2.26
N LEU A 161 -2.24 28.96 -3.51
CA LEU A 161 -0.84 29.15 -3.89
C LEU A 161 -0.35 30.57 -3.56
N ARG A 162 -1.14 31.61 -3.89
CA ARG A 162 -0.82 33.02 -3.59
C ARG A 162 -0.64 33.29 -2.08
N ARG A 163 -1.50 32.69 -1.25
CA ARG A 163 -1.38 32.81 0.23
C ARG A 163 -0.04 32.26 0.76
N HIS A 164 0.55 31.32 0.05
CA HIS A 164 1.86 30.75 0.38
C HIS A 164 3.03 31.37 -0.41
N ALA A 165 2.81 32.49 -1.09
CA ALA A 165 3.78 33.14 -1.95
C ALA A 165 4.35 32.23 -3.06
N ILE A 166 3.53 31.30 -3.55
CA ILE A 166 3.87 30.40 -4.66
C ILE A 166 3.30 30.98 -5.95
N GLU A 167 4.15 31.14 -6.95
CA GLU A 167 3.73 31.56 -8.30
C GLU A 167 2.77 30.55 -8.92
N VAL A 168 1.62 31.02 -9.41
CA VAL A 168 0.65 30.17 -10.11
C VAL A 168 1.17 29.89 -11.52
N ARG A 169 1.58 28.66 -11.76
CA ARG A 169 2.05 28.18 -13.07
C ARG A 169 0.93 27.53 -13.86
N HIS A 170 0.04 26.84 -13.17
CA HIS A 170 -1.14 26.20 -13.76
C HIS A 170 -2.26 26.09 -12.73
N GLU A 171 -3.40 26.66 -13.06
CA GLU A 171 -4.60 26.53 -12.24
C GLU A 171 -5.18 25.13 -12.36
N LEU A 172 -5.28 24.44 -11.23
CA LEU A 172 -5.89 23.12 -11.10
C LEU A 172 -6.49 23.00 -9.70
N SER A 173 -7.68 23.52 -9.51
CA SER A 173 -8.32 23.72 -8.21
C SER A 173 -8.60 22.42 -7.43
N GLY A 174 -8.61 21.26 -8.11
CA GLY A 174 -8.77 19.96 -7.47
C GLY A 174 -7.50 19.42 -6.76
N VAL A 175 -6.33 20.01 -7.01
CA VAL A 175 -5.09 19.59 -6.34
C VAL A 175 -5.16 19.93 -4.86
N GLY A 176 -4.86 18.94 -4.00
CA GLY A 176 -4.92 19.09 -2.55
C GLY A 176 -6.34 19.07 -1.96
N SER A 177 -7.37 18.89 -2.78
CA SER A 177 -8.78 18.84 -2.37
C SER A 177 -9.33 17.42 -2.43
N HIS A 178 -10.47 17.20 -1.76
CA HIS A 178 -11.25 15.94 -1.82
C HIS A 178 -10.46 14.69 -1.35
N LEU A 179 -9.57 14.84 -0.36
CA LEU A 179 -8.94 13.70 0.28
C LEU A 179 -10.02 12.81 0.92
N THR A 180 -10.02 11.55 0.54
CA THR A 180 -10.86 10.52 1.16
C THR A 180 -9.98 9.43 1.74
N ASP A 181 -10.40 8.85 2.87
CA ASP A 181 -9.72 7.73 3.49
C ASP A 181 -10.74 6.67 3.93
N HIS A 182 -10.27 5.46 4.19
CA HIS A 182 -11.11 4.36 4.64
C HIS A 182 -11.61 4.63 6.06
N TYR A 183 -12.93 4.54 6.26
CA TYR A 183 -13.50 4.54 7.60
C TYR A 183 -13.18 3.21 8.28
N ILE A 184 -12.53 3.25 9.44
CA ILE A 184 -12.17 2.07 10.22
C ILE A 184 -12.66 2.26 11.66
N SER A 185 -13.52 1.36 12.13
CA SER A 185 -13.87 1.23 13.54
C SER A 185 -13.05 0.12 14.19
N ARG A 186 -12.39 0.44 15.29
CA ARG A 186 -11.69 -0.55 16.11
C ARG A 186 -12.53 -0.87 17.33
N LEU A 187 -12.87 -2.13 17.47
CA LEU A 187 -13.59 -2.62 18.65
C LEU A 187 -12.59 -3.37 19.55
N SER A 188 -12.62 -3.08 20.83
CA SER A 188 -11.74 -3.72 21.81
C SER A 188 -12.57 -4.34 22.92
N TRP A 189 -12.30 -5.60 23.23
CA TRP A 189 -12.96 -6.31 24.33
C TRP A 189 -11.95 -6.85 25.31
N ARG A 190 -12.34 -6.91 26.59
CA ARG A 190 -11.61 -7.63 27.61
C ARG A 190 -12.04 -9.10 27.58
N LEU A 191 -11.10 -9.98 27.30
CA LEU A 191 -11.34 -11.41 27.28
C LEU A 191 -11.32 -11.97 28.71
N ARG A 192 -12.23 -12.91 29.03
CA ARG A 192 -12.25 -13.63 30.30
C ARG A 192 -11.16 -14.70 30.35
N ARG A 193 -10.75 -15.27 29.23
CA ARG A 193 -9.68 -16.26 29.09
C ARG A 193 -8.41 -15.59 28.60
N ASN A 194 -7.27 -16.16 28.99
CA ASN A 194 -5.93 -15.66 28.62
C ASN A 194 -5.52 -16.14 27.20
N ILE A 195 -6.31 -15.79 26.19
CA ILE A 195 -6.12 -16.19 24.77
C ILE A 195 -5.79 -15.00 23.86
N SER A 196 -5.49 -13.83 24.44
CA SER A 196 -5.16 -12.64 23.66
C SER A 196 -3.73 -12.65 23.12
N LEU A 197 -3.52 -11.95 22.01
CA LEU A 197 -2.18 -11.69 21.46
C LEU A 197 -1.23 -11.01 22.45
N ASN A 198 -1.76 -10.12 23.30
CA ASN A 198 -0.95 -9.37 24.27
C ASN A 198 -0.19 -10.31 25.23
N ASN A 199 -0.77 -11.45 25.58
CA ASN A 199 -0.12 -12.40 26.48
C ASN A 199 1.05 -13.16 25.81
N ARG A 200 1.05 -13.23 24.49
CA ARG A 200 2.13 -13.85 23.70
C ARG A 200 3.20 -12.85 23.28
N ALA A 201 2.95 -11.54 23.47
CA ALA A 201 3.88 -10.48 23.09
C ALA A 201 4.96 -10.20 24.14
N HIS A 202 5.01 -10.96 25.25
CA HIS A 202 5.96 -10.75 26.36
C HIS A 202 6.61 -12.06 26.81
N GLY A 203 7.84 -11.95 27.37
CA GLY A 203 8.56 -13.05 28.00
C GLY A 203 8.78 -14.28 27.09
N LEU A 204 8.63 -15.46 27.65
CA LEU A 204 8.79 -16.74 26.93
C LEU A 204 7.79 -16.91 25.78
N GLY A 205 6.62 -16.29 25.87
CA GLY A 205 5.62 -16.30 24.80
C GLY A 205 6.13 -15.60 23.54
N LEU A 206 6.80 -14.47 23.69
CA LEU A 206 7.40 -13.75 22.56
C LEU A 206 8.53 -14.57 21.91
N ALA A 207 9.38 -15.21 22.72
CA ALA A 207 10.45 -16.09 22.20
C ALA A 207 9.87 -17.25 21.37
N ALA A 208 8.80 -17.89 21.86
CA ALA A 208 8.12 -18.96 21.15
C ALA A 208 7.47 -18.47 19.83
N GLU A 209 6.89 -17.28 19.81
CA GLU A 209 6.32 -16.70 18.58
C GLU A 209 7.42 -16.32 17.57
N ILE A 210 8.56 -15.78 18.01
CA ILE A 210 9.71 -15.50 17.14
C ILE A 210 10.21 -16.78 16.46
N LEU A 211 10.37 -17.89 17.23
CA LEU A 211 10.76 -19.18 16.68
C LEU A 211 9.74 -19.79 15.72
N ARG A 212 8.46 -19.44 15.87
CA ARG A 212 7.38 -19.90 15.00
C ARG A 212 7.33 -19.16 13.65
N TYR A 213 7.84 -17.92 13.63
CA TYR A 213 7.87 -17.06 12.43
C TYR A 213 9.16 -17.19 11.61
N GLY A 214 10.25 -17.68 12.19
CA GLY A 214 11.52 -17.98 11.52
C GLY A 214 11.48 -19.35 10.87
#